data_cf98f4deaccfcae7c53e639dc134901f
#
_entry.id   cf98f4deaccfcae7c53e639dc134901f
#
_cell.length_a   1.000
_cell.length_b   1.000
_cell.length_c   1.000
_cell.angle_alpha   90.00
_cell.angle_beta   90.00
_cell.angle_gamma   90.00
#
_symmetry.space_group_name_H-M   'P 1'
#
loop_
_entity.id
_entity.type
_entity.pdbx_description
1 polymer ?
#
loop_
_entity_poly.entity_id
_entity_poly.type
_entity_poly.pdbx_seq_one_letter_code
_entity_poly.pdbx_strand_id
1 'polypeptide(L)'
;TPLIAAVNGLALGGGFEIVLACDLIVASETAEFGLPETRRGLAATGGALFRASRSLPYHVAMEMLLTGETIDAWTAKDFGLVNRIVPKQ
;
A
#
# COMPACT_ATOMS: atom_id res chain seq x y z
N THR A 1 16.38 1.89 14.07
CA THR A 1 16.78 2.38 12.76
C THR A 1 15.55 2.56 11.87
N PRO A 2 15.29 3.75 11.34
CA PRO A 2 14.16 3.96 10.43
C PRO A 2 14.34 3.18 9.14
N LEU A 3 13.23 2.65 8.62
CA LEU A 3 13.20 1.98 7.33
C LEU A 3 12.47 2.85 6.33
N ILE A 4 13.06 3.01 5.15
CA ILE A 4 12.48 3.80 4.08
C ILE A 4 12.20 2.87 2.89
N ALA A 5 10.95 2.86 2.43
CA ALA A 5 10.59 2.13 1.22
C ALA A 5 10.65 3.07 0.02
N ALA A 6 11.31 2.61 -1.03
CA ALA A 6 11.34 3.31 -2.32
C ALA A 6 10.58 2.45 -3.33
N VAL A 7 9.40 2.89 -3.73
CA VAL A 7 8.51 2.11 -4.58
C VAL A 7 8.50 2.69 -5.99
N ASN A 8 8.99 1.91 -6.95
CA ASN A 8 9.13 2.37 -8.33
C ASN A 8 8.17 1.69 -9.31
N GLY A 9 7.29 0.86 -8.84
CA GLY A 9 6.34 0.14 -9.68
C GLY A 9 5.18 -0.38 -8.84
N LEU A 10 4.81 -1.63 -9.05
CA LEU A 10 3.69 -2.25 -8.34
C LEU A 10 4.14 -2.78 -6.98
N ALA A 11 3.43 -2.41 -5.93
CA ALA A 11 3.60 -2.99 -4.61
C ALA A 11 2.30 -3.72 -4.25
N LEU A 12 2.26 -5.01 -4.51
CA LEU A 12 1.08 -5.84 -4.34
C LEU A 12 1.31 -6.94 -3.31
N GLY A 13 0.26 -7.32 -2.61
CA GLY A 13 0.32 -8.44 -1.68
C GLY A 13 1.46 -8.32 -0.67
N GLY A 14 2.37 -9.32 -0.67
CA GLY A 14 3.52 -9.34 0.23
C GLY A 14 4.44 -8.14 0.07
N GLY A 15 4.60 -7.65 -1.17
CA GLY A 15 5.37 -6.44 -1.43
C GLY A 15 4.77 -5.23 -0.75
N PHE A 16 3.45 -5.09 -0.81
CA PHE A 16 2.78 -3.99 -0.13
C PHE A 16 2.87 -4.14 1.39
N GLU A 17 2.81 -5.35 1.90
CA GLU A 17 2.98 -5.59 3.34
C GLU A 17 4.34 -5.12 3.83
N ILE A 18 5.39 -5.37 3.05
CA ILE A 18 6.73 -4.90 3.38
C ILE A 18 6.76 -3.37 3.41
N VAL A 19 6.14 -2.73 2.43
CA VAL A 19 6.04 -1.27 2.37
C VAL A 19 5.32 -0.73 3.59
N LEU A 20 4.21 -1.35 3.98
CA LEU A 20 3.44 -0.92 5.16
C LEU A 20 4.24 -1.03 6.46
N ALA A 21 5.25 -1.90 6.50
CA ALA A 21 6.10 -2.05 7.67
C ALA A 21 7.20 -0.99 7.75
N CYS A 22 7.38 -0.19 6.71
CA CYS A 22 8.42 0.84 6.70
C CYS A 22 7.93 2.12 7.37
N ASP A 23 8.87 2.91 7.82
CA ASP A 23 8.57 4.17 8.53
C ASP A 23 8.24 5.31 7.58
N LEU A 24 8.89 5.33 6.42
CA LEU A 24 8.67 6.34 5.39
C LEU A 24 8.52 5.67 4.04
N ILE A 25 7.67 6.24 3.20
CA ILE A 25 7.44 5.72 1.85
C ILE A 25 7.67 6.83 0.83
N VAL A 26 8.58 6.57 -0.10
CA VAL A 26 8.83 7.43 -1.25
C VAL A 26 8.43 6.62 -2.49
N ALA A 27 7.57 7.17 -3.32
CA ALA A 27 7.05 6.45 -4.49
C ALA A 27 7.32 7.22 -5.76
N SER A 28 7.54 6.49 -6.86
CA SER A 28 7.57 7.13 -8.17
C SER A 28 6.15 7.53 -8.55
N GLU A 29 6.03 8.47 -9.47
CA GLU A 29 4.72 8.96 -9.92
C GLU A 29 3.88 7.88 -10.60
N THR A 30 4.49 6.76 -11.01
CA THR A 30 3.79 5.64 -11.64
C THR A 30 3.59 4.46 -10.71
N ALA A 31 3.97 4.59 -9.44
CA ALA A 31 3.79 3.49 -8.48
C ALA A 31 2.32 3.24 -8.19
N GLU A 32 2.00 1.97 -7.92
CA GLU A 32 0.67 1.55 -7.52
C GLU A 32 0.77 0.61 -6.33
N PHE A 33 -0.25 0.64 -5.49
CA PHE A 33 -0.30 -0.15 -4.26
C PHE A 33 -1.59 -0.96 -4.23
N GLY A 34 -1.51 -2.20 -3.79
CA GLY A 34 -2.67 -3.06 -3.70
C GLY A 34 -2.52 -4.13 -2.65
N LEU A 35 -3.65 -4.58 -2.13
CA LEU A 35 -3.70 -5.67 -1.16
C LEU A 35 -3.90 -7.00 -1.87
N PRO A 36 -3.55 -8.12 -1.22
CA PRO A 36 -3.72 -9.43 -1.83
C PRO A 36 -5.20 -9.72 -2.07
N GLU A 37 -5.45 -10.50 -3.10
CA GLU A 37 -6.80 -10.91 -3.43
C GLU A 37 -7.43 -11.73 -2.31
N THR A 38 -8.69 -11.44 -2.00
CA THR A 38 -9.36 -11.99 -0.84
C THR A 38 -9.97 -13.37 -1.02
N ARG A 39 -10.06 -13.84 -2.24
CA ARG A 39 -10.75 -15.11 -2.53
C ARG A 39 -10.17 -16.32 -1.83
N ARG A 40 -8.92 -16.26 -1.44
CA ARG A 40 -8.18 -17.44 -0.97
C ARG A 40 -7.72 -17.37 0.46
N GLY A 41 -8.02 -16.37 1.19
CA GLY A 41 -7.43 -16.33 2.51
C GLY A 41 -7.76 -15.09 3.27
N LEU A 42 -9.05 -14.87 3.45
CA LEU A 42 -9.49 -13.73 4.27
C LEU A 42 -8.79 -13.74 5.62
N ALA A 43 -8.63 -14.92 6.22
CA ALA A 43 -7.92 -15.04 7.49
C ALA A 43 -6.44 -14.70 7.36
N ALA A 44 -5.80 -15.11 6.25
CA ALA A 44 -4.39 -14.83 6.02
C ALA A 44 -4.14 -13.36 5.70
N THR A 45 -5.14 -12.64 5.19
CA THR A 45 -5.01 -11.23 4.84
C THR A 45 -5.36 -10.28 5.99
N GLY A 46 -5.83 -10.81 7.13
CA GLY A 46 -6.19 -10.00 8.27
C GLY A 46 -5.07 -9.10 8.76
N GLY A 47 -3.83 -9.59 8.74
CA GLY A 47 -2.67 -8.80 9.13
C GLY A 47 -2.41 -7.64 8.18
N ALA A 48 -2.56 -7.87 6.88
CA ALA A 48 -2.40 -6.81 5.87
C ALA A 48 -3.47 -5.74 6.03
N LEU A 49 -4.72 -6.14 6.26
CA LEU A 49 -5.80 -5.19 6.51
C LEU A 49 -5.54 -4.35 7.76
N PHE A 50 -5.05 -4.98 8.82
CA PHE A 50 -4.75 -4.29 10.06
C PHE A 50 -3.67 -3.21 9.85
N ARG A 51 -2.61 -3.55 9.12
CA ARG A 51 -1.54 -2.60 8.82
C ARG A 51 -1.99 -1.51 7.87
N ALA A 52 -2.75 -1.87 6.85
CA ALA A 52 -3.26 -0.91 5.89
C ALA A 52 -4.16 0.11 6.57
N SER A 53 -5.01 -0.33 7.51
CA SER A 53 -5.93 0.58 8.19
C SER A 53 -5.23 1.55 9.14
N ARG A 54 -3.97 1.30 9.48
CA ARG A 54 -3.16 2.28 10.23
C ARG A 54 -2.64 3.40 9.35
N SER A 55 -2.44 3.12 8.05
CA SER A 55 -1.83 4.04 7.11
C SER A 55 -2.82 4.61 6.11
N LEU A 56 -3.99 3.97 5.98
CA LEU A 56 -5.06 4.35 5.07
C LEU A 56 -6.38 4.41 5.82
N PRO A 57 -7.32 5.25 5.37
CA PRO A 57 -8.68 5.19 5.93
C PRO A 57 -9.24 3.77 5.83
N TYR A 58 -9.94 3.35 6.86
CA TYR A 58 -10.43 1.97 6.97
C TYR A 58 -11.24 1.53 5.75
N HIS A 59 -12.16 2.38 5.30
CA HIS A 59 -13.01 2.02 4.16
C HIS A 59 -12.23 1.91 2.86
N VAL A 60 -11.16 2.68 2.70
CA VAL A 60 -10.28 2.56 1.54
C VAL A 60 -9.53 1.23 1.57
N ALA A 61 -9.00 0.87 2.73
CA ALA A 61 -8.31 -0.41 2.89
C ALA A 61 -9.26 -1.59 2.63
N MET A 62 -10.50 -1.51 3.11
CA MET A 62 -11.51 -2.53 2.86
C MET A 62 -11.86 -2.62 1.38
N GLU A 63 -12.02 -1.51 0.71
CA GLU A 63 -12.32 -1.50 -0.72
C GLU A 63 -11.21 -2.18 -1.52
N MET A 64 -9.95 -1.82 -1.23
CA MET A 64 -8.81 -2.46 -1.89
C MET A 64 -8.78 -3.96 -1.65
N LEU A 65 -9.04 -4.36 -0.40
CA LEU A 65 -9.03 -5.77 -0.02
C LEU A 65 -10.13 -6.55 -0.72
N LEU A 66 -11.33 -6.00 -0.78
CA LEU A 66 -12.49 -6.71 -1.32
C LEU A 66 -12.54 -6.70 -2.85
N THR A 67 -12.04 -5.65 -3.49
CA THR A 67 -12.08 -5.52 -4.94
C THR A 67 -10.81 -5.98 -5.63
N GLY A 68 -9.70 -6.03 -4.90
CA GLY A 68 -8.39 -6.28 -5.49
C GLY A 68 -7.85 -5.13 -6.32
N GLU A 69 -8.52 -3.97 -6.30
CA GLU A 69 -8.08 -2.82 -7.05
C GLU A 69 -6.89 -2.13 -6.39
N THR A 70 -6.05 -1.52 -7.22
CA THR A 70 -4.90 -0.77 -6.73
C THR A 70 -5.24 0.71 -6.61
N ILE A 71 -4.42 1.43 -5.83
CA ILE A 71 -4.45 2.90 -5.81
C ILE A 71 -3.13 3.40 -6.37
N ASP A 72 -3.17 4.54 -7.05
CA ASP A 72 -1.96 5.13 -7.58
C ASP A 72 -1.20 5.93 -6.51
N ALA A 73 0.00 6.40 -6.88
CA ALA A 73 0.88 7.10 -5.94
C ALA A 73 0.25 8.39 -5.42
N TRP A 74 -0.46 9.12 -6.26
CA TRP A 74 -1.07 10.40 -5.89
C TRP A 74 -2.21 10.20 -4.91
N THR A 75 -3.05 9.19 -5.16
CA THR A 75 -4.12 8.82 -4.23
C THR A 75 -3.54 8.36 -2.90
N ALA A 76 -2.49 7.55 -2.94
CA ALA A 76 -1.83 7.08 -1.74
C ALA A 76 -1.23 8.25 -0.93
N LYS A 77 -0.69 9.25 -1.62
CA LYS A 77 -0.17 10.43 -0.95
C LYS A 77 -1.31 11.24 -0.29
N ASP A 78 -2.42 11.39 -0.98
CA ASP A 78 -3.58 12.11 -0.43
C ASP A 78 -4.11 11.46 0.83
N PHE A 79 -4.06 10.13 0.91
CA PHE A 79 -4.48 9.40 2.10
C PHE A 79 -3.41 9.36 3.20
N GLY A 80 -2.22 9.87 2.93
CA GLY A 80 -1.14 9.90 3.93
C GLY A 80 -0.26 8.66 3.95
N LEU A 81 -0.44 7.72 3.02
CA LEU A 81 0.41 6.53 2.95
C LEU A 81 1.80 6.87 2.44
N VAL A 82 1.88 7.68 1.39
CA VAL A 82 3.13 8.05 0.73
C VAL A 82 3.58 9.41 1.22
N ASN A 83 4.83 9.51 1.62
CA ASN A 83 5.41 10.77 2.09
C ASN A 83 5.82 11.69 0.96
N ARG A 84 6.41 11.12 -0.10
CA ARG A 84 6.89 11.90 -1.24
C ARG A 84 6.71 11.13 -2.54
N ILE A 85 6.41 11.88 -3.60
CA ILE A 85 6.37 11.33 -4.94
C ILE A 85 7.51 11.94 -5.74
N VAL A 86 8.23 11.10 -6.46
CA VAL A 86 9.37 11.49 -7.28
C VAL A 86 9.14 11.07 -8.73
N PRO A 87 9.77 11.72 -9.69
CA PRO A 87 9.64 11.29 -11.08
C PRO A 87 10.14 9.87 -11.29
N LYS A 88 9.55 9.17 -12.23
CA LYS A 88 10.00 7.83 -12.60
C LYS A 88 11.38 7.93 -13.24
N GLN A 89 12.26 7.03 -12.81
CA GLN A 89 13.61 6.93 -13.36
C GLN A 89 13.72 5.84 -14.40
#